data_90c6e43c448237d86802f5843e7daaf0
#
_entry.id   90c6e43c448237d86802f5843e7daaf0
#
_cell.length_a   1.000
_cell.length_b   1.000
_cell.length_c   1.000
_cell.angle_alpha   90.00
_cell.angle_beta   90.00
_cell.angle_gamma   90.00
#
_symmetry.space_group_name_H-M   'P 1'
#
loop_
_entity.id
_entity.type
_entity.pdbx_description
1 polymer ?
#
loop_
_entity_poly.entity_id
_entity_poly.type
_entity_poly.pdbx_seq_one_letter_code
_entity_poly.pdbx_strand_id
1 'polypeptide(L)'
;LRLWRVYRGIHTTAHFNTKIFNVKGDKPHVWHTDSLSNCMFDEQMHSFGADNLTLTLNDEGDAYQIKSTVNRDSIVDIKVTRQAPGFVAGKDGTSYFGTDPKNPWGSMYHGFWPRCAVEGTLTTKEKTYDLTGRGVFIAALQGMKPHHAGRSSE
;
A
#
# COMPACT_ATOMS: atom_id res chain seq x y z
N LEU A 1 0.34 -2.05 -2.08
CA LEU A 1 0.76 -1.17 -3.18
C LEU A 1 2.06 -0.48 -2.79
N ARG A 2 3.08 -0.54 -3.63
CA ARG A 2 4.35 0.11 -3.39
C ARG A 2 4.65 1.04 -4.57
N LEU A 3 4.69 2.35 -4.29
CA LEU A 3 5.03 3.39 -5.26
C LEU A 3 6.45 3.90 -4.98
N TRP A 4 7.28 3.94 -6.02
CA TRP A 4 8.59 4.55 -5.97
C TRP A 4 8.62 5.75 -6.90
N ARG A 5 8.84 6.93 -6.37
CA ARG A 5 9.11 8.12 -7.16
C ARG A 5 10.60 8.44 -7.06
N VAL A 6 11.34 8.28 -8.13
CA VAL A 6 12.75 8.65 -8.18
C VAL A 6 12.87 10.16 -8.42
N TYR A 7 13.79 10.78 -7.73
CA TYR A 7 14.06 12.22 -7.76
C TYR A 7 14.20 12.75 -9.18
N ARG A 8 13.59 13.90 -9.46
CA ARG A 8 13.52 14.64 -10.73
C ARG A 8 12.57 14.08 -11.81
N GLY A 9 11.62 13.24 -11.47
CA GLY A 9 10.54 12.87 -12.41
C GLY A 9 10.98 12.02 -13.61
N ILE A 10 12.16 11.41 -13.57
CA ILE A 10 12.70 10.66 -14.71
C ILE A 10 12.11 9.25 -14.78
N HIS A 11 11.82 8.63 -13.65
CA HIS A 11 11.13 7.34 -13.61
C HIS A 11 10.25 7.22 -12.37
N THR A 12 8.98 6.92 -12.59
CA THR A 12 8.07 6.47 -11.54
C THR A 12 7.82 5.00 -11.79
N THR A 13 8.15 4.14 -10.83
CA THR A 13 7.78 2.74 -10.85
C THR A 13 6.74 2.48 -9.79
N ALA A 14 5.71 1.75 -10.16
CA ALA A 14 4.68 1.31 -9.23
C ALA A 14 4.53 -0.20 -9.32
N HIS A 15 4.37 -0.84 -8.18
CA HIS A 15 4.19 -2.27 -8.11
C HIS A 15 2.99 -2.61 -7.23
N PHE A 16 2.23 -3.59 -7.67
CA PHE A 16 1.21 -4.24 -6.87
C PHE A 16 1.72 -5.59 -6.39
N ASN A 17 1.73 -5.79 -5.07
CA ASN A 17 2.13 -7.06 -4.48
C ASN A 17 0.93 -7.74 -3.87
N THR A 18 0.69 -8.99 -4.26
CA THR A 18 -0.30 -9.86 -3.64
C THR A 18 0.40 -11.03 -2.98
N LYS A 19 0.08 -11.27 -1.71
CA LYS A 19 0.63 -12.39 -0.96
C LYS A 19 -0.46 -13.03 -0.12
N ILE A 20 -0.68 -14.32 -0.34
CA ILE A 20 -1.71 -15.12 0.33
C ILE A 20 -1.05 -16.26 1.05
N PHE A 21 -1.33 -16.37 2.35
CA PHE A 21 -0.84 -17.46 3.18
C PHE A 21 -2.00 -18.27 3.74
N ASN A 22 -1.79 -19.56 3.84
CA ASN A 22 -2.53 -20.37 4.79
C ASN A 22 -1.83 -20.27 6.16
N VAL A 23 -2.55 -19.85 7.19
CA VAL A 23 -2.01 -19.71 8.57
C VAL A 23 -1.43 -21.01 9.13
N LYS A 24 -1.86 -22.15 8.60
CA LYS A 24 -1.37 -23.49 8.97
C LYS A 24 -0.33 -24.05 8.01
N GLY A 25 0.10 -23.29 7.02
CA GLY A 25 1.02 -23.75 5.96
C GLY A 25 2.34 -22.99 5.97
N ASP A 26 3.42 -23.68 5.61
CA ASP A 26 4.78 -23.15 5.62
C ASP A 26 5.14 -22.34 4.37
N LYS A 27 4.27 -22.34 3.35
CA LYS A 27 4.51 -21.69 2.07
C LYS A 27 3.34 -20.78 1.68
N PRO A 28 3.60 -19.62 1.03
CA PRO A 28 2.52 -18.82 0.46
C PRO A 28 1.80 -19.61 -0.64
N HIS A 29 0.46 -19.54 -0.69
CA HIS A 29 -0.31 -20.05 -1.80
C HIS A 29 -0.10 -19.22 -3.07
N VAL A 30 0.00 -17.91 -2.89
CA VAL A 30 0.20 -16.93 -3.95
C VAL A 30 1.21 -15.89 -3.48
N TRP A 31 2.15 -15.54 -4.34
CA TRP A 31 3.02 -14.40 -4.16
C TRP A 31 3.38 -13.82 -5.51
N HIS A 32 2.80 -12.69 -5.83
CA HIS A 32 3.03 -11.96 -7.08
C HIS A 32 3.53 -10.54 -6.79
N THR A 33 4.36 -10.05 -7.68
CA THR A 33 4.81 -8.66 -7.75
C THR A 33 4.67 -8.22 -9.20
N ASP A 34 3.71 -7.35 -9.45
CA ASP A 34 3.36 -6.92 -10.80
C ASP A 34 3.64 -5.43 -10.95
N SER A 35 4.25 -5.05 -12.07
CA SER A 35 4.46 -3.65 -12.42
C SER A 35 3.14 -3.02 -12.88
N LEU A 36 2.93 -1.77 -12.48
CA LEU A 36 1.76 -0.99 -12.86
C LEU A 36 2.14 0.08 -13.87
N SER A 37 1.21 0.37 -14.79
CA SER A 37 1.32 1.42 -15.79
C SER A 37 0.17 2.43 -15.65
N ASN A 38 0.35 3.63 -16.22
CA ASN A 38 -0.64 4.71 -16.21
C ASN A 38 -1.14 5.07 -14.82
N CYS A 39 -0.20 5.17 -13.88
CA CYS A 39 -0.47 5.44 -12.48
C CYS A 39 -0.84 6.90 -12.25
N MET A 40 -1.96 7.13 -11.56
CA MET A 40 -2.40 8.45 -11.15
C MET A 40 -3.01 8.45 -9.75
N PHE A 41 -2.89 9.57 -9.07
CA PHE A 41 -3.63 9.86 -7.84
C PHE A 41 -4.73 10.87 -8.13
N ASP A 42 -5.77 10.89 -7.30
CA ASP A 42 -6.70 12.00 -7.24
C ASP A 42 -6.01 13.29 -6.73
N GLU A 43 -6.70 14.43 -6.81
CA GLU A 43 -6.16 15.74 -6.41
C GLU A 43 -5.77 15.78 -4.93
N GLN A 44 -6.46 15.03 -4.07
CA GLN A 44 -6.20 14.97 -2.64
C GLN A 44 -5.18 13.89 -2.26
N MET A 45 -4.69 13.11 -3.20
CA MET A 45 -3.76 11.99 -2.97
C MET A 45 -4.35 10.88 -2.08
N HIS A 46 -5.67 10.75 -2.06
CA HIS A 46 -6.39 9.76 -1.26
C HIS A 46 -6.70 8.50 -2.05
N SER A 47 -7.01 8.63 -3.33
CA SER A 47 -7.31 7.52 -4.21
C SER A 47 -6.22 7.34 -5.26
N PHE A 48 -6.07 6.12 -5.74
CA PHE A 48 -5.05 5.75 -6.70
C PHE A 48 -5.64 4.89 -7.81
N GLY A 49 -5.25 5.15 -9.03
CA GLY A 49 -5.59 4.37 -10.21
C GLY A 49 -4.37 3.94 -11.02
N ALA A 50 -4.47 2.81 -11.67
CA ALA A 50 -3.57 2.30 -12.70
C ALA A 50 -4.38 1.49 -13.70
N ASP A 51 -3.79 0.99 -14.80
CA ASP A 51 -4.53 0.30 -15.87
C ASP A 51 -5.47 -0.80 -15.36
N ASN A 52 -5.04 -1.60 -14.41
CA ASN A 52 -5.79 -2.76 -13.92
C ASN A 52 -5.92 -2.78 -12.38
N LEU A 53 -5.78 -1.61 -11.76
CA LEU A 53 -5.87 -1.46 -10.31
C LEU A 53 -6.56 -0.15 -9.96
N THR A 54 -7.48 -0.21 -9.01
CA THR A 54 -8.04 0.97 -8.36
C THR A 54 -8.01 0.80 -6.84
N LEU A 55 -7.68 1.88 -6.16
CA LEU A 55 -7.77 2.06 -4.71
C LEU A 55 -8.56 3.35 -4.50
N THR A 56 -9.83 3.24 -4.14
CA THR A 56 -10.73 4.38 -4.06
C THR A 56 -11.23 4.57 -2.63
N LEU A 57 -10.99 5.74 -2.07
CA LEU A 57 -11.57 6.16 -0.79
C LEU A 57 -13.03 6.57 -1.02
N ASN A 58 -13.94 6.15 -0.14
CA ASN A 58 -15.33 6.60 -0.17
C ASN A 58 -15.47 8.06 0.32
N ASP A 59 -16.63 8.67 0.08
CA ASP A 59 -16.90 10.06 0.41
C ASP A 59 -16.85 10.34 1.92
N GLU A 60 -17.20 9.36 2.75
CA GLU A 60 -17.14 9.44 4.21
C GLU A 60 -15.70 9.36 4.74
N GLY A 61 -14.73 8.97 3.92
CA GLY A 61 -13.32 8.86 4.30
C GLY A 61 -13.01 7.74 5.29
N ASP A 62 -13.84 6.69 5.32
CA ASP A 62 -13.73 5.58 6.26
C ASP A 62 -13.60 4.20 5.61
N ALA A 63 -13.73 4.10 4.29
CA ALA A 63 -13.57 2.84 3.58
C ALA A 63 -12.80 2.99 2.26
N TYR A 64 -11.93 2.03 1.99
CA TYR A 64 -11.30 1.84 0.69
C TYR A 64 -11.92 0.69 -0.06
N GLN A 65 -12.26 0.92 -1.33
CA GLN A 65 -12.49 -0.13 -2.31
C GLN A 65 -11.20 -0.40 -3.07
N ILE A 66 -10.76 -1.65 -3.10
CA ILE A 66 -9.54 -2.09 -3.79
C ILE A 66 -9.95 -3.11 -4.84
N LYS A 67 -9.74 -2.78 -6.11
CA LYS A 67 -9.99 -3.69 -7.23
C LYS A 67 -8.72 -3.87 -8.02
N SER A 68 -8.37 -5.11 -8.32
CA SER A 68 -7.20 -5.44 -9.11
C SER A 68 -7.45 -6.63 -10.02
N THR A 69 -7.20 -6.44 -11.30
CA THR A 69 -7.10 -7.50 -12.31
C THR A 69 -5.69 -7.55 -12.92
N VAL A 70 -4.71 -6.97 -12.22
CA VAL A 70 -3.31 -6.89 -12.66
C VAL A 70 -2.74 -8.28 -12.92
N ASN A 71 -3.07 -9.23 -12.05
CA ASN A 71 -2.64 -10.61 -12.18
C ASN A 71 -3.86 -11.54 -12.22
N ARG A 72 -3.93 -12.37 -13.28
CA ARG A 72 -5.04 -13.32 -13.45
C ARG A 72 -5.08 -14.41 -12.36
N ASP A 73 -3.97 -14.61 -11.68
CA ASP A 73 -3.84 -15.58 -10.60
C ASP A 73 -4.15 -15.00 -9.21
N SER A 74 -4.46 -13.71 -9.18
CA SER A 74 -4.85 -13.02 -7.94
C SER A 74 -5.71 -11.79 -8.26
N ILE A 75 -6.95 -12.04 -8.69
CA ILE A 75 -7.95 -10.98 -8.91
C ILE A 75 -8.51 -10.60 -7.54
N VAL A 76 -8.48 -9.31 -7.23
CA VAL A 76 -8.89 -8.75 -5.93
C VAL A 76 -10.07 -7.82 -6.14
N ASP A 77 -11.11 -7.98 -5.35
CA ASP A 77 -12.22 -7.03 -5.20
C ASP A 77 -12.63 -7.01 -3.74
N ILE A 78 -12.04 -6.10 -2.96
CA ILE A 78 -12.24 -6.03 -1.52
C ILE A 78 -12.56 -4.61 -1.06
N LYS A 79 -13.39 -4.53 -0.03
CA LYS A 79 -13.66 -3.31 0.73
C LYS A 79 -12.99 -3.41 2.09
N VAL A 80 -12.28 -2.37 2.47
CA VAL A 80 -11.60 -2.24 3.77
C VAL A 80 -12.21 -1.07 4.52
N THR A 81 -13.04 -1.35 5.53
CA THR A 81 -13.78 -0.34 6.29
C THR A 81 -13.14 -0.14 7.66
N ARG A 82 -12.79 1.10 7.97
CA ARG A 82 -12.24 1.48 9.27
C ARG A 82 -13.26 1.28 10.39
N GLN A 83 -12.87 0.59 11.46
CA GLN A 83 -13.72 0.28 12.61
C GLN A 83 -13.25 0.90 13.93
N ALA A 84 -12.13 1.62 13.90
CA ALA A 84 -11.59 2.34 15.04
C ALA A 84 -10.92 3.62 14.55
N PRO A 85 -10.74 4.63 15.39
CA PRO A 85 -10.00 5.83 15.01
C PRO A 85 -8.64 5.48 14.42
N GLY A 86 -8.30 6.11 13.30
CA GLY A 86 -6.96 6.05 12.76
C GLY A 86 -5.98 6.85 13.62
N PHE A 87 -4.72 6.56 13.50
CA PHE A 87 -3.66 7.34 14.13
C PHE A 87 -2.46 7.48 13.18
N VAL A 88 -1.61 8.44 13.48
CA VAL A 88 -0.34 8.64 12.79
C VAL A 88 0.82 8.41 13.75
N ALA A 89 1.93 7.87 13.26
CA ALA A 89 3.12 7.65 14.06
C ALA A 89 3.88 8.98 14.28
N GLY A 90 4.44 9.17 15.49
CA GLY A 90 5.14 10.39 15.83
C GLY A 90 4.20 11.56 16.16
N LYS A 91 4.75 12.76 16.28
CA LYS A 91 4.01 13.95 16.75
C LYS A 91 2.97 14.44 15.73
N ASP A 92 3.34 14.40 14.44
CA ASP A 92 2.58 14.92 13.31
C ASP A 92 2.46 13.89 12.17
N GLY A 93 2.67 12.62 12.46
CA GLY A 93 2.69 11.55 11.48
C GLY A 93 4.04 11.36 10.78
N THR A 94 4.99 12.28 10.97
CA THR A 94 6.27 12.24 10.29
C THR A 94 7.41 12.01 11.29
N SER A 95 8.19 10.96 11.04
CA SER A 95 9.45 10.69 11.70
C SER A 95 10.60 11.17 10.82
N TYR A 96 11.50 11.93 11.39
CA TYR A 96 12.70 12.41 10.70
C TYR A 96 13.90 11.58 11.14
N PHE A 97 14.80 11.28 10.21
CA PHE A 97 16.01 10.54 10.51
C PHE A 97 17.25 11.18 9.89
N GLY A 98 18.37 11.00 10.58
CA GLY A 98 19.66 11.61 10.28
C GLY A 98 20.49 11.79 11.53
N THR A 99 21.76 12.11 11.34
CA THR A 99 22.69 12.38 12.46
C THR A 99 22.54 13.78 13.06
N ASP A 100 21.97 14.71 12.28
CA ASP A 100 21.66 16.07 12.71
C ASP A 100 20.14 16.31 12.68
N PRO A 101 19.49 16.49 13.85
CA PRO A 101 18.05 16.76 13.91
C PRO A 101 17.60 18.04 13.21
N LYS A 102 18.50 19.02 13.03
CA LYS A 102 18.21 20.28 12.34
C LYS A 102 18.28 20.16 10.82
N ASN A 103 18.97 19.11 10.33
CA ASN A 103 19.15 18.87 8.91
C ASN A 103 19.01 17.39 8.59
N PRO A 104 17.80 16.82 8.77
CA PRO A 104 17.55 15.41 8.52
C PRO A 104 17.80 15.08 7.06
N TRP A 105 18.32 13.90 6.79
CA TRP A 105 18.52 13.40 5.43
C TRP A 105 17.35 12.58 4.91
N GLY A 106 16.36 12.30 5.76
CA GLY A 106 15.16 11.62 5.35
C GLY A 106 14.01 11.79 6.33
N SER A 107 12.84 11.42 5.88
CA SER A 107 11.60 11.41 6.65
C SER A 107 10.73 10.25 6.25
N MET A 108 9.87 9.82 7.15
CA MET A 108 8.87 8.79 6.92
C MET A 108 7.56 9.17 7.58
N TYR A 109 6.51 9.26 6.80
CA TYR A 109 5.14 9.36 7.28
C TYR A 109 4.54 7.97 7.39
N HIS A 110 3.83 7.71 8.50
CA HIS A 110 3.02 6.53 8.68
C HIS A 110 1.66 6.88 9.24
N GLY A 111 0.62 6.52 8.49
CA GLY A 111 -0.77 6.56 8.94
C GLY A 111 -1.33 5.14 9.04
N PHE A 112 -2.14 4.89 10.06
CA PHE A 112 -2.67 3.58 10.37
C PHE A 112 -4.17 3.63 10.58
N TRP A 113 -4.88 2.66 9.98
CA TRP A 113 -6.18 2.21 10.43
C TRP A 113 -5.98 0.85 11.12
N PRO A 114 -5.86 0.83 12.44
CA PRO A 114 -5.38 -0.35 13.17
C PRO A 114 -6.42 -1.46 13.21
N ARG A 115 -7.66 -1.13 12.87
CA ARG A 115 -8.77 -2.06 12.94
C ARG A 115 -9.74 -1.79 11.81
N CYS A 116 -9.79 -2.71 10.87
CA CYS A 116 -10.67 -2.65 9.72
C CYS A 116 -11.48 -3.93 9.61
N ALA A 117 -12.73 -3.80 9.17
CA ALA A 117 -13.44 -4.91 8.55
C ALA A 117 -12.95 -5.05 7.11
N VAL A 118 -12.81 -6.27 6.65
CA VAL A 118 -12.47 -6.59 5.27
C VAL A 118 -13.55 -7.52 4.74
N GLU A 119 -14.11 -7.17 3.60
CA GLU A 119 -15.12 -7.96 2.89
C GLU A 119 -14.86 -7.93 1.39
N GLY A 120 -15.29 -8.95 0.66
CA GLY A 120 -15.17 -9.03 -0.79
C GLY A 120 -14.62 -10.36 -1.26
N THR A 121 -13.94 -10.37 -2.39
CA THR A 121 -13.47 -11.60 -3.01
C THR A 121 -12.01 -11.53 -3.43
N LEU A 122 -11.38 -12.68 -3.40
CA LEU A 122 -10.07 -12.94 -3.98
C LEU A 122 -10.19 -14.18 -4.88
N THR A 123 -9.94 -14.00 -6.16
CA THR A 123 -9.97 -15.08 -7.13
C THR A 123 -8.55 -15.46 -7.53
N THR A 124 -8.22 -16.74 -7.36
CA THR A 124 -6.98 -17.35 -7.82
C THR A 124 -7.26 -18.29 -9.00
N LYS A 125 -6.21 -18.87 -9.59
CA LYS A 125 -6.39 -19.94 -10.61
C LYS A 125 -7.27 -21.09 -10.14
N GLU A 126 -7.20 -21.43 -8.85
CA GLU A 126 -7.85 -22.60 -8.31
C GLU A 126 -9.31 -22.35 -7.90
N LYS A 127 -9.56 -21.20 -7.29
CA LYS A 127 -10.90 -20.86 -6.78
C LYS A 127 -11.04 -19.39 -6.39
N THR A 128 -12.28 -19.00 -6.17
CA THR A 128 -12.65 -17.73 -5.53
C THR A 128 -12.83 -17.95 -4.03
N TYR A 129 -12.24 -17.06 -3.26
CA TYR A 129 -12.38 -17.00 -1.80
C TYR A 129 -13.27 -15.81 -1.45
N ASP A 130 -14.32 -16.04 -0.67
CA ASP A 130 -15.02 -14.97 0.02
C ASP A 130 -14.18 -14.52 1.21
N LEU A 131 -13.87 -13.24 1.22
CA LEU A 131 -13.08 -12.63 2.28
C LEU A 131 -14.03 -11.88 3.20
N THR A 132 -14.21 -12.41 4.41
CA THR A 132 -14.87 -11.71 5.51
C THR A 132 -13.97 -11.83 6.72
N GLY A 133 -13.45 -10.70 7.18
CA GLY A 133 -12.45 -10.75 8.24
C GLY A 133 -12.02 -9.41 8.76
N ARG A 134 -10.87 -9.41 9.36
CA ARG A 134 -10.24 -8.23 9.96
C ARG A 134 -8.92 -7.93 9.27
N GLY A 135 -8.61 -6.64 9.17
CA GLY A 135 -7.37 -6.16 8.57
C GLY A 135 -6.83 -4.91 9.26
N VAL A 136 -5.68 -4.52 8.78
CA VAL A 136 -5.03 -3.25 9.08
C VAL A 136 -4.80 -2.54 7.75
N PHE A 137 -5.06 -1.26 7.68
CA PHE A 137 -4.67 -0.44 6.54
C PHE A 137 -3.53 0.48 6.96
N ILE A 138 -2.48 0.54 6.15
CA ILE A 138 -1.30 1.35 6.42
C ILE A 138 -0.98 2.19 5.20
N ALA A 139 -0.91 3.50 5.39
CA ALA A 139 -0.35 4.43 4.44
C ALA A 139 1.05 4.85 4.89
N ALA A 140 2.04 4.72 4.02
CA ALA A 140 3.41 5.11 4.32
C ALA A 140 4.00 5.92 3.15
N LEU A 141 4.68 7.01 3.49
CA LEU A 141 5.43 7.81 2.53
C LEU A 141 6.84 8.03 3.09
N GLN A 142 7.85 7.63 2.32
CA GLN A 142 9.23 7.78 2.69
C GLN A 142 9.96 8.67 1.68
N GLY A 143 10.69 9.66 2.18
CA GLY A 143 11.59 10.49 1.41
C GLY A 143 13.02 10.42 1.95
N MET A 144 14.01 10.31 1.06
CA MET A 144 15.44 10.34 1.41
C MET A 144 16.22 11.21 0.43
N LYS A 145 17.27 11.88 0.91
CA LYS A 145 18.25 12.52 0.02
C LYS A 145 18.90 11.43 -0.84
N PRO A 146 19.08 11.65 -2.15
CA PRO A 146 19.48 10.59 -3.09
C PRO A 146 20.79 9.87 -2.73
N HIS A 147 21.76 10.60 -2.16
CA HIS A 147 23.06 10.05 -1.79
C HIS A 147 23.04 9.12 -0.55
N HIS A 148 21.89 9.05 0.14
CA HIS A 148 21.68 8.10 1.22
C HIS A 148 20.87 6.86 0.78
N ALA A 149 20.20 6.93 -0.37
CA ALA A 149 19.36 5.85 -0.86
C ALA A 149 20.13 4.59 -1.31
N GLY A 150 21.43 4.73 -1.59
CA GLY A 150 22.27 3.64 -2.07
C GLY A 150 23.18 2.97 -1.04
N ARG A 151 23.09 3.34 0.24
CA ARG A 151 23.99 2.83 1.29
C ARG A 151 23.40 1.68 2.15
N SER A 152 22.36 1.05 1.73
CA SER A 152 21.67 0.00 2.53
C SER A 152 22.14 -1.42 2.24
N SER A 153 23.36 -1.64 1.76
CA SER A 153 23.86 -2.99 1.51
C SER A 153 25.38 -3.10 1.74
N GLU A 154 25.82 -2.86 2.96
CA GLU A 154 27.06 -3.43 3.49
C GLU A 154 26.81 -3.96 4.89
#